data_ebdbd5136722088fc649476422024a4e
#
_entry.id   ebdbd5136722088fc649476422024a4e
#
_cell.length_a   1.000
_cell.length_b   1.000
_cell.length_c   1.000
_cell.angle_alpha   90.00
_cell.angle_beta   90.00
_cell.angle_gamma   90.00
#
_symmetry.space_group_name_H-M   'P 1'
#
loop_
_entity.id
_entity.type
_entity.pdbx_description
1 polymer ?
#
loop_
_entity_poly.entity_id
_entity_poly.type
_entity_poly.pdbx_seq_one_letter_code
_entity_poly.pdbx_strand_id
1 'polypeptide(L)'
;MAKPKHSNRTLAAQKPSRKPNPPASFDKIDVDIVDPQGLGPDSQEQFPIDLEVDENVHVTCVGKDTDGYGDAALVFTVSNNTGVDMMFGDVDSYAYVNGVVRDVRMRQPVAAGEETRAMLTFVGTYDDPTFDVNNDLNDIYLNIWMFEEATGNVYFRDLVHIP
;
A
#
# COMPACT_ATOMS: atom_id res chain seq x y z
N MET A 1 24.43 15.39 40.67
CA MET A 1 24.31 15.21 40.09
C MET A 1 23.77 14.91 39.05
N ALA A 2 23.56 14.83 38.61
CA ALA A 2 23.16 14.55 37.79
C ALA A 2 22.79 14.17 36.88
N LYS A 3 22.48 14.04 36.40
CA LYS A 3 22.19 13.66 35.63
C LYS A 3 21.73 13.38 34.66
N PRO A 4 21.65 13.31 34.32
CA PRO A 4 21.30 13.14 33.49
C PRO A 4 20.84 12.52 32.74
N LYS A 5 20.43 12.32 32.52
CA LYS A 5 20.04 11.66 31.94
C LYS A 5 19.41 11.74 30.93
N HIS A 6 19.26 11.85 30.61
CA HIS A 6 18.76 11.67 29.75
C HIS A 6 18.71 11.51 28.73
N SER A 7 18.88 11.48 28.70
CA SER A 7 18.87 11.39 27.89
C SER A 7 18.41 10.84 27.16
N ASN A 8 18.17 10.54 27.25
CA ASN A 8 17.80 9.88 26.58
C ASN A 8 17.12 9.89 25.75
N ARG A 9 16.91 9.99 25.72
CA ARG A 9 16.42 9.91 25.01
C ARG A 9 16.36 10.04 24.03
N THR A 10 16.48 10.03 24.05
CA THR A 10 16.34 10.01 23.18
C THR A 10 16.14 9.69 22.33
N LEU A 11 16.03 9.46 22.48
CA LEU A 11 15.71 8.99 21.78
C LEU A 11 15.44 9.01 20.91
N ALA A 12 15.51 9.17 21.06
CA ALA A 12 15.17 9.15 20.29
C ALA A 12 15.15 8.99 19.50
N ALA A 13 15.37 8.79 19.64
CA ALA A 13 15.30 8.57 18.90
C ALA A 13 14.76 8.34 18.20
N GLN A 14 14.47 8.18 18.19
CA GLN A 14 13.91 7.78 17.53
C GLN A 14 13.63 8.20 16.50
N LYS A 15 13.70 8.32 16.16
CA LYS A 15 13.46 8.60 15.27
C LYS A 15 13.82 8.59 14.36
N PRO A 16 13.93 8.37 14.51
CA PRO A 16 14.11 8.37 13.60
C PRO A 16 14.14 8.04 12.55
N SER A 17 14.31 7.79 12.67
CA SER A 17 14.44 7.33 11.52
C SER A 17 13.45 7.64 10.55
N ARG A 18 13.33 8.68 10.28
CA ARG A 18 12.51 8.98 9.39
C ARG A 18 12.98 8.56 8.19
N LYS A 19 12.29 7.88 7.60
CA LYS A 19 12.54 7.43 6.42
C LYS A 19 12.68 8.50 5.49
N PRO A 20 13.51 8.34 4.56
CA PRO A 20 13.59 9.22 3.45
C PRO A 20 12.31 9.13 2.75
N ASN A 21 11.96 10.08 2.33
CA ASN A 21 10.93 10.37 1.98
C ASN A 21 10.25 10.06 0.85
N PRO A 22 9.11 9.47 0.97
CA PRO A 22 8.08 9.55 -0.03
C PRO A 22 7.83 11.00 -0.38
N PRO A 23 7.15 11.23 -1.49
CA PRO A 23 6.79 12.59 -1.87
C PRO A 23 6.16 13.35 -0.72
N ALA A 24 6.40 14.63 -0.66
CA ALA A 24 6.00 15.46 0.46
C ALA A 24 4.51 15.38 0.82
N SER A 25 3.68 15.01 -0.11
CA SER A 25 2.25 14.82 0.16
C SER A 25 1.94 13.72 1.16
N PHE A 26 2.89 12.83 1.42
CA PHE A 26 2.71 11.74 2.37
C PHE A 26 3.13 12.10 3.79
N ASP A 27 3.86 13.17 3.96
CA ASP A 27 4.42 13.49 5.27
C ASP A 27 3.37 13.65 6.36
N LYS A 28 2.22 14.13 5.98
CA LYS A 28 1.14 14.33 6.94
C LYS A 28 0.54 13.04 7.43
N ILE A 29 0.57 12.03 6.60
CA ILE A 29 0.00 10.74 6.94
C ILE A 29 0.89 10.03 7.94
N ASP A 30 2.18 10.13 7.75
CA ASP A 30 3.15 9.52 8.62
C ASP A 30 3.01 9.92 10.07
N VAL A 31 2.73 11.17 10.30
CA VAL A 31 2.62 11.70 11.66
C VAL A 31 1.43 11.11 12.40
N ASP A 32 0.36 10.86 11.67
CA ASP A 32 -0.88 10.41 12.28
C ASP A 32 -0.89 8.90 12.56
N ILE A 33 0.02 8.19 11.97
CA ILE A 33 0.05 6.74 12.05
C ILE A 33 0.96 6.24 13.17
N VAL A 34 1.68 7.13 13.82
CA VAL A 34 2.55 6.73 14.90
C VAL A 34 1.73 6.07 16.00
N ASP A 35 2.00 4.82 16.24
CA ASP A 35 1.38 4.07 17.31
C ASP A 35 1.82 4.64 18.65
N PRO A 36 0.92 5.26 19.41
CA PRO A 36 1.27 5.89 20.66
C PRO A 36 1.67 4.89 21.74
N GLN A 37 1.37 3.63 21.58
CA GLN A 37 1.80 2.62 22.51
C GLN A 37 3.15 2.03 22.16
N GLY A 38 3.71 2.38 21.02
CA GLY A 38 4.97 1.82 20.56
C GLY A 38 4.91 0.32 20.32
N LEU A 39 3.72 -0.19 20.12
CA LEU A 39 3.55 -1.58 19.75
C LEU A 39 3.97 -1.68 18.31
N GLY A 40 4.98 -2.42 18.06
CA GLY A 40 5.39 -2.69 16.70
C GLY A 40 4.19 -3.16 15.89
N PRO A 41 4.17 -2.88 14.61
CA PRO A 41 3.06 -3.30 13.80
C PRO A 41 2.98 -4.80 13.88
N ASP A 42 1.93 -5.28 14.43
CA ASP A 42 1.52 -6.62 14.14
C ASP A 42 0.89 -6.53 12.75
N SER A 43 1.72 -6.75 11.75
CA SER A 43 1.34 -6.54 10.36
C SER A 43 0.13 -7.34 9.92
N GLN A 44 -0.23 -8.34 10.70
CA GLN A 44 -1.37 -9.19 10.41
C GLN A 44 -2.69 -8.55 10.84
N GLU A 45 -2.65 -7.66 11.81
CA GLU A 45 -3.86 -7.00 12.28
C GLU A 45 -4.23 -5.75 11.48
N GLN A 46 -3.38 -5.37 10.53
CA GLN A 46 -3.63 -4.17 9.74
C GLN A 46 -4.65 -4.39 8.63
N PHE A 47 -4.91 -5.62 8.24
CA PHE A 47 -5.83 -5.93 7.16
C PHE A 47 -7.16 -6.46 7.69
N PRO A 48 -8.26 -6.17 7.01
CA PRO A 48 -8.37 -5.43 5.76
C PRO A 48 -8.31 -3.91 5.93
N ILE A 49 -7.86 -3.20 4.90
CA ILE A 49 -7.83 -1.75 4.86
C ILE A 49 -8.76 -1.30 3.75
N ASP A 50 -9.80 -0.57 4.11
CA ASP A 50 -10.72 -0.02 3.14
C ASP A 50 -10.10 1.21 2.47
N LEU A 51 -9.98 1.10 1.16
CA LEU A 51 -9.54 2.18 0.30
C LEU A 51 -10.73 2.70 -0.51
N GLU A 52 -11.89 2.71 0.14
CA GLU A 52 -13.13 2.98 -0.49
C GLU A 52 -13.12 4.28 -1.26
N VAL A 53 -13.82 4.28 -2.35
CA VAL A 53 -13.87 5.39 -3.27
C VAL A 53 -15.23 6.06 -3.22
N ASP A 54 -16.27 5.29 -3.46
CA ASP A 54 -17.65 5.78 -3.38
C ASP A 54 -18.65 4.62 -3.31
N GLU A 55 -19.94 4.98 -3.41
CA GLU A 55 -21.02 4.00 -3.28
C GLU A 55 -21.07 2.99 -4.43
N ASN A 56 -20.42 3.27 -5.56
CA ASN A 56 -20.44 2.41 -6.73
C ASN A 56 -19.17 1.58 -6.89
N VAL A 57 -18.09 2.00 -6.27
CA VAL A 57 -16.81 1.29 -6.35
C VAL A 57 -16.23 1.17 -4.94
N HIS A 58 -15.91 -0.04 -4.58
CA HIS A 58 -15.29 -0.30 -3.29
C HIS A 58 -14.01 -1.09 -3.48
N VAL A 59 -12.93 -0.59 -2.91
CA VAL A 59 -11.61 -1.21 -2.96
C VAL A 59 -11.11 -1.44 -1.55
N THR A 60 -10.78 -2.68 -1.25
CA THR A 60 -10.24 -3.08 0.05
C THR A 60 -8.91 -3.81 -0.16
N CYS A 61 -7.87 -3.38 0.51
CA CYS A 61 -6.64 -4.16 0.59
C CYS A 61 -6.84 -5.22 1.67
N VAL A 62 -6.79 -6.49 1.27
CA VAL A 62 -7.14 -7.59 2.16
C VAL A 62 -5.93 -8.33 2.72
N GLY A 63 -4.75 -8.02 2.26
CA GLY A 63 -3.53 -8.64 2.80
C GLY A 63 -2.36 -8.69 1.84
N LYS A 64 -1.40 -9.47 2.24
CA LYS A 64 -0.16 -9.73 1.52
C LYS A 64 -0.14 -11.19 1.08
N ASP A 65 0.51 -11.47 -0.04
CA ASP A 65 0.60 -12.82 -0.59
C ASP A 65 1.83 -12.87 -1.52
N THR A 66 1.97 -13.95 -2.25
CA THR A 66 2.87 -14.05 -3.39
C THR A 66 2.07 -14.38 -4.63
N ASP A 67 2.52 -13.89 -5.77
CA ASP A 67 1.89 -14.21 -7.04
C ASP A 67 2.30 -15.62 -7.52
N GLY A 68 1.76 -16.03 -8.68
CA GLY A 68 2.04 -17.36 -9.22
C GLY A 68 3.50 -17.62 -9.59
N TYR A 69 4.35 -16.61 -9.58
CA TYR A 69 5.78 -16.72 -9.85
C TYR A 69 6.60 -16.62 -8.57
N GLY A 70 5.99 -16.27 -7.47
CA GLY A 70 6.66 -16.12 -6.18
C GLY A 70 7.02 -14.69 -5.83
N ASP A 71 6.72 -13.73 -6.67
CA ASP A 71 6.90 -12.32 -6.35
C ASP A 71 5.91 -11.88 -5.26
N ALA A 72 6.37 -11.06 -4.35
CA ALA A 72 5.54 -10.51 -3.29
C ALA A 72 4.40 -9.67 -3.85
N ALA A 73 3.26 -9.70 -3.21
CA ALA A 73 2.08 -8.98 -3.70
C ALA A 73 1.20 -8.46 -2.58
N LEU A 74 0.53 -7.33 -2.86
CA LEU A 74 -0.65 -6.89 -2.13
C LEU A 74 -1.90 -7.45 -2.81
N VAL A 75 -2.86 -7.82 -2.01
CA VAL A 75 -4.11 -8.40 -2.49
C VAL A 75 -5.26 -7.45 -2.21
N PHE A 76 -6.05 -7.18 -3.22
CA PHE A 76 -7.22 -6.33 -3.12
C PHE A 76 -8.49 -7.08 -3.50
N THR A 77 -9.58 -6.67 -2.91
CA THR A 77 -10.93 -6.99 -3.37
C THR A 77 -11.50 -5.71 -3.97
N VAL A 78 -12.04 -5.81 -5.17
CA VAL A 78 -12.55 -4.66 -5.91
C VAL A 78 -13.97 -4.96 -6.36
N SER A 79 -14.93 -4.15 -5.91
CA SER A 79 -16.33 -4.25 -6.31
C SER A 79 -16.65 -3.14 -7.30
N ASN A 80 -17.34 -3.48 -8.38
CA ASN A 80 -17.73 -2.55 -9.44
C ASN A 80 -19.25 -2.54 -9.65
N ASN A 81 -19.91 -1.56 -9.11
CA ASN A 81 -21.36 -1.37 -9.28
C ASN A 81 -21.70 -0.21 -10.23
N THR A 82 -20.76 0.21 -11.06
CA THR A 82 -20.96 1.35 -11.96
C THR A 82 -21.84 1.02 -13.18
N GLY A 83 -22.06 -0.25 -13.47
CA GLY A 83 -22.83 -0.66 -14.67
C GLY A 83 -21.99 -0.74 -15.94
N VAL A 84 -20.70 -0.48 -15.90
CA VAL A 84 -19.77 -0.63 -17.02
C VAL A 84 -18.53 -1.39 -16.61
N ASP A 85 -17.91 -2.06 -17.56
CA ASP A 85 -16.68 -2.81 -17.28
C ASP A 85 -15.52 -1.86 -17.04
N MET A 86 -14.78 -2.12 -16.00
CA MET A 86 -13.67 -1.30 -15.54
C MET A 86 -12.37 -2.07 -15.53
N MET A 87 -11.29 -1.33 -15.56
CA MET A 87 -9.95 -1.82 -15.31
C MET A 87 -9.42 -1.18 -14.04
N PHE A 88 -8.97 -2.01 -13.09
CA PHE A 88 -8.31 -1.57 -11.87
C PHE A 88 -6.80 -1.81 -12.00
N GLY A 89 -5.99 -0.85 -11.62
CA GLY A 89 -4.56 -0.98 -11.78
C GLY A 89 -3.72 0.04 -11.01
N ASP A 90 -2.42 -0.14 -11.12
CA ASP A 90 -1.44 0.86 -10.72
C ASP A 90 -1.28 1.91 -11.81
N VAL A 91 -0.96 3.12 -11.41
CA VAL A 91 -0.80 4.24 -12.35
C VAL A 91 0.64 4.36 -12.83
N ASP A 92 1.58 4.25 -11.91
CA ASP A 92 2.95 4.71 -12.12
C ASP A 92 3.94 3.56 -12.38
N SER A 93 3.51 2.32 -12.30
CA SER A 93 4.34 1.11 -12.38
C SER A 93 5.40 1.05 -11.30
N TYR A 94 5.27 1.84 -10.26
CA TYR A 94 6.13 1.77 -9.08
C TYR A 94 5.37 2.16 -7.81
N ALA A 95 5.92 1.74 -6.69
CA ALA A 95 5.46 2.11 -5.35
C ALA A 95 6.67 2.47 -4.48
N TYR A 96 6.44 3.24 -3.44
CA TYR A 96 7.42 3.42 -2.38
C TYR A 96 7.14 2.40 -1.28
N VAL A 97 8.12 1.61 -0.94
CA VAL A 97 8.04 0.59 0.11
C VAL A 97 9.14 0.87 1.12
N ASN A 98 8.80 1.23 2.33
CA ASN A 98 9.77 1.63 3.35
C ASN A 98 10.70 2.75 2.85
N GLY A 99 10.19 3.66 2.03
CA GLY A 99 10.96 4.75 1.46
C GLY A 99 11.81 4.39 0.26
N VAL A 100 11.73 3.16 -0.23
CA VAL A 100 12.48 2.68 -1.39
C VAL A 100 11.53 2.47 -2.56
N VAL A 101 11.92 2.92 -3.74
CA VAL A 101 11.13 2.70 -4.95
C VAL A 101 11.23 1.24 -5.37
N ARG A 102 10.09 0.63 -5.62
CA ARG A 102 9.96 -0.74 -6.12
C ARG A 102 9.07 -0.76 -7.35
N ASP A 103 9.47 -1.51 -8.36
CA ASP A 103 8.64 -1.71 -9.53
C ASP A 103 7.44 -2.57 -9.17
N VAL A 104 6.28 -2.16 -9.63
CA VAL A 104 5.04 -2.89 -9.40
C VAL A 104 4.25 -3.04 -10.68
N ARG A 105 3.31 -3.96 -10.67
CA ARG A 105 2.33 -4.07 -11.73
C ARG A 105 1.01 -4.61 -11.20
N MET A 106 -0.05 -4.00 -11.65
CA MET A 106 -1.41 -4.46 -11.40
C MET A 106 -2.28 -4.01 -12.55
N ARG A 107 -3.00 -4.96 -13.14
CA ARG A 107 -4.01 -4.67 -14.15
C ARG A 107 -5.06 -5.75 -14.10
N GLN A 108 -6.21 -5.41 -13.52
CA GLN A 108 -7.28 -6.36 -13.27
C GLN A 108 -8.58 -5.86 -13.86
N PRO A 109 -9.16 -6.59 -14.82
CA PRO A 109 -10.52 -6.32 -15.29
C PRO A 109 -11.52 -6.59 -14.18
N VAL A 110 -12.49 -5.72 -14.03
CA VAL A 110 -13.59 -5.85 -13.06
C VAL A 110 -14.88 -5.59 -13.79
N ALA A 111 -15.62 -6.64 -14.08
CA ALA A 111 -16.85 -6.51 -14.84
C ALA A 111 -17.94 -5.77 -14.09
N ALA A 112 -18.87 -5.22 -14.84
CA ALA A 112 -20.01 -4.51 -14.26
C ALA A 112 -20.81 -5.40 -13.33
N GLY A 113 -21.00 -4.96 -12.11
CA GLY A 113 -21.77 -5.69 -11.10
C GLY A 113 -21.01 -6.80 -10.40
N GLU A 114 -19.69 -6.89 -10.61
CA GLU A 114 -18.90 -7.96 -10.01
C GLU A 114 -17.92 -7.48 -8.98
N GLU A 115 -17.49 -8.42 -8.15
CA GLU A 115 -16.40 -8.27 -7.22
C GLU A 115 -15.25 -9.18 -7.66
N THR A 116 -14.05 -8.65 -7.72
CA THR A 116 -12.89 -9.37 -8.23
C THR A 116 -11.70 -9.22 -7.29
N ARG A 117 -10.90 -10.26 -7.20
CA ARG A 117 -9.62 -10.20 -6.50
C ARG A 117 -8.54 -9.68 -7.45
N ALA A 118 -7.83 -8.67 -7.02
CA ALA A 118 -6.72 -8.10 -7.76
C ALA A 118 -5.42 -8.27 -6.97
N MET A 119 -4.30 -8.38 -7.68
CA MET A 119 -2.99 -8.49 -7.05
C MET A 119 -2.05 -7.44 -7.64
N LEU A 120 -1.45 -6.65 -6.77
CA LEU A 120 -0.35 -5.76 -7.14
C LEU A 120 0.95 -6.46 -6.80
N THR A 121 1.67 -6.87 -7.83
CA THR A 121 2.92 -7.62 -7.71
C THR A 121 4.11 -6.67 -7.64
N PHE A 122 5.01 -6.91 -6.70
CA PHE A 122 6.32 -6.24 -6.57
C PHE A 122 7.35 -7.02 -7.38
N VAL A 123 7.66 -6.52 -8.55
CA VAL A 123 8.43 -7.24 -9.56
C VAL A 123 9.86 -7.51 -9.09
N GLY A 124 10.28 -8.75 -9.23
CA GLY A 124 11.66 -9.17 -8.92
C GLY A 124 11.93 -9.48 -7.47
N THR A 125 10.92 -9.48 -6.61
CA THR A 125 11.13 -9.84 -5.20
C THR A 125 11.40 -11.32 -5.01
N TYR A 126 10.97 -12.15 -5.95
CA TYR A 126 11.26 -13.57 -5.93
C TYR A 126 12.76 -13.87 -6.01
N ASP A 127 13.50 -13.04 -6.76
CA ASP A 127 14.93 -13.22 -6.95
C ASP A 127 15.77 -12.65 -5.80
N ASP A 128 15.15 -12.01 -4.83
CA ASP A 128 15.81 -11.46 -3.65
C ASP A 128 15.58 -12.40 -2.45
N PRO A 129 16.54 -13.26 -2.14
CA PRO A 129 16.35 -14.25 -1.07
C PRO A 129 16.30 -13.60 0.33
N THR A 130 16.53 -12.32 0.43
CA THR A 130 16.46 -11.58 1.69
C THR A 130 15.12 -10.89 1.87
N PHE A 131 14.27 -10.88 0.84
CA PHE A 131 12.99 -10.20 0.89
C PHE A 131 11.93 -11.06 1.58
N ASP A 132 11.35 -10.54 2.63
CA ASP A 132 10.29 -11.19 3.39
C ASP A 132 8.98 -10.44 3.21
N VAL A 133 8.01 -11.08 2.58
CA VAL A 133 6.69 -10.50 2.29
C VAL A 133 6.03 -9.91 3.54
N ASN A 134 6.19 -10.55 4.68
CA ASN A 134 5.54 -10.10 5.90
C ASN A 134 6.25 -8.95 6.58
N ASN A 135 7.56 -8.91 6.45
CA ASN A 135 8.38 -7.95 7.17
C ASN A 135 8.84 -6.77 6.31
N ASP A 136 8.92 -6.96 4.98
CA ASP A 136 9.45 -5.94 4.10
C ASP A 136 8.40 -5.18 3.30
N LEU A 137 7.18 -5.70 3.21
CA LEU A 137 6.05 -4.99 2.61
C LEU A 137 5.31 -4.18 3.66
N ASN A 138 5.87 -3.05 4.05
CA ASN A 138 5.26 -2.12 4.99
C ASN A 138 5.44 -0.69 4.50
N ASP A 139 4.66 0.23 5.05
CA ASP A 139 4.77 1.65 4.74
C ASP A 139 4.80 1.90 3.22
N ILE A 140 3.73 1.48 2.57
CA ILE A 140 3.64 1.45 1.11
C ILE A 140 2.79 2.62 0.63
N TYR A 141 3.34 3.40 -0.29
CA TYR A 141 2.63 4.49 -0.97
C TYR A 141 2.57 4.19 -2.46
N LEU A 142 1.37 4.20 -3.01
CA LEU A 142 1.19 3.94 -4.44
C LEU A 142 -0.02 4.68 -4.99
N ASN A 143 0.00 4.93 -6.29
CA ASN A 143 -1.15 5.46 -7.00
C ASN A 143 -1.94 4.32 -7.62
N ILE A 144 -3.21 4.26 -7.29
CA ILE A 144 -4.14 3.32 -7.91
C ILE A 144 -5.15 4.10 -8.74
N TRP A 145 -5.70 3.46 -9.72
CA TRP A 145 -6.76 4.02 -10.53
C TRP A 145 -7.75 2.96 -10.99
N MET A 146 -8.92 3.44 -11.37
CA MET A 146 -9.92 2.65 -12.03
C MET A 146 -10.46 3.43 -13.21
N PHE A 147 -10.57 2.79 -14.35
CA PHE A 147 -11.01 3.44 -15.58
C PHE A 147 -11.88 2.50 -16.40
N GLU A 148 -12.77 3.09 -17.17
CA GLU A 148 -13.60 2.36 -18.10
C GLU A 148 -12.74 1.82 -19.24
N GLU A 149 -12.73 0.52 -19.42
CA GLU A 149 -11.83 -0.10 -20.39
C GLU A 149 -12.17 0.32 -21.83
N ALA A 150 -13.45 0.46 -22.14
CA ALA A 150 -13.89 0.75 -23.51
C ALA A 150 -13.56 2.17 -23.95
N THR A 151 -13.56 3.14 -23.05
CA THR A 151 -13.40 4.56 -23.38
C THR A 151 -12.09 5.16 -22.87
N GLY A 152 -11.51 4.54 -21.86
CA GLY A 152 -10.36 5.09 -21.16
C GLY A 152 -10.72 6.18 -20.16
N ASN A 153 -12.01 6.43 -19.93
CA ASN A 153 -12.43 7.41 -18.96
C ASN A 153 -12.04 6.98 -17.55
N VAL A 154 -11.31 7.84 -16.86
CA VAL A 154 -10.86 7.55 -15.50
C VAL A 154 -12.01 7.79 -14.54
N TYR A 155 -12.34 6.78 -13.76
CA TYR A 155 -13.35 6.86 -12.72
C TYR A 155 -12.77 7.48 -11.44
N PHE A 156 -11.63 6.96 -11.01
CA PHE A 156 -10.86 7.58 -9.94
C PHE A 156 -9.37 7.34 -10.14
N ARG A 157 -8.59 8.16 -9.47
CA ARG A 157 -7.13 8.02 -9.38
C ARG A 157 -6.71 8.56 -8.04
N ASP A 158 -6.28 7.70 -7.16
CA ASP A 158 -5.96 8.04 -5.79
C ASP A 158 -4.59 7.56 -5.36
N LEU A 159 -4.00 8.37 -4.51
CA LEU A 159 -2.78 8.05 -3.82
C LEU A 159 -3.16 7.37 -2.49
N VAL A 160 -2.73 6.15 -2.31
CA VAL A 160 -3.05 5.38 -1.13
C VAL A 160 -1.82 5.06 -0.30
N HIS A 161 -2.03 4.92 0.99
CA HIS A 161 -1.02 4.50 1.95
C HIS A 161 -1.47 3.21 2.63
N ILE A 162 -0.62 2.21 2.59
CA ILE A 162 -0.81 0.93 3.26
C ILE A 162 0.31 0.79 4.28
N PRO A 163 -0.01 0.86 5.57
CA PRO A 163 0.98 0.87 6.64
C PRO A 163 1.75 -0.43 6.79
#